data_9b0c66045355bef5359fb1a05ed36bb2
#
_entry.id   9b0c66045355bef5359fb1a05ed36bb2
#
_cell.length_a   1.000
_cell.length_b   1.000
_cell.length_c   1.000
_cell.angle_alpha   90.00
_cell.angle_beta   90.00
_cell.angle_gamma   90.00
#
_symmetry.space_group_name_H-M   'P 1'
#
loop_
_entity.id
_entity.type
_entity.pdbx_description
1 polymer ?
#
loop_
_entity_poly.entity_id
_entity_poly.type
_entity_poly.pdbx_seq_one_letter_code
_entity_poly.pdbx_strand_id
1 'polypeptide(L)'
;MTAPARVLLDTSVVIDLERLDLGSYASAVPAISSVTVAELAYGLVTEDPVRLAERVERYRRALDQFVVLPFGVDEAKMYGTGAGLVRRFGRDPRPRRTDLQIAATAAAQQIPLLTRNLKDFVGLDRLVEVVEI
;
A
#
# COMPACT_ATOMS: atom_id res chain seq x y z
N MET A 1 -16.44 18.21 -8.71
CA MET A 1 -15.33 17.25 -8.80
C MET A 1 -15.71 15.96 -8.14
N THR A 2 -15.52 14.85 -8.81
CA THR A 2 -15.80 13.53 -8.25
C THR A 2 -14.57 13.02 -7.49
N ALA A 3 -14.80 12.26 -6.41
CA ALA A 3 -13.75 11.53 -5.73
C ALA A 3 -13.08 10.54 -6.69
N PRO A 4 -11.81 10.16 -6.48
CA PRO A 4 -11.18 9.13 -7.29
C PRO A 4 -12.02 7.85 -7.30
N ALA A 5 -12.14 7.21 -8.46
CA ALA A 5 -12.90 5.97 -8.57
C ALA A 5 -12.24 4.83 -7.78
N ARG A 6 -10.92 4.91 -7.59
CA ARG A 6 -10.12 3.87 -6.93
C ARG A 6 -8.99 4.50 -6.13
N VAL A 7 -8.66 3.88 -5.00
CA VAL A 7 -7.49 4.24 -4.19
C VAL A 7 -6.73 2.98 -3.82
N LEU A 8 -5.42 3.10 -3.63
CA LEU A 8 -4.60 2.01 -3.11
C LEU A 8 -4.40 2.22 -1.61
N LEU A 9 -4.59 1.17 -0.84
CA LEU A 9 -4.35 1.18 0.61
C LEU A 9 -2.97 0.60 0.90
N ASP A 10 -2.14 1.37 1.62
CA ASP A 10 -0.92 0.85 2.20
C ASP A 10 -1.28 -0.22 3.24
N THR A 11 -0.37 -1.15 3.50
CA THR A 11 -0.58 -2.20 4.48
C THR A 11 -0.95 -1.65 5.86
N SER A 12 -0.37 -0.51 6.25
CA SER A 12 -0.70 0.17 7.50
C SER A 12 -2.17 0.53 7.62
N VAL A 13 -2.82 0.88 6.51
CA VAL A 13 -4.24 1.22 6.46
C VAL A 13 -5.09 -0.05 6.56
N VAL A 14 -4.70 -1.11 5.85
CA VAL A 14 -5.44 -2.39 5.88
C VAL A 14 -5.49 -2.94 7.30
N ILE A 15 -4.38 -2.86 8.03
CA ILE A 15 -4.28 -3.38 9.40
C ILE A 15 -5.24 -2.67 10.35
N ASP A 16 -5.40 -1.36 10.21
CA ASP A 16 -6.19 -0.54 11.13
C ASP A 16 -7.49 -0.01 10.52
N LEU A 17 -7.94 -0.57 9.41
CA LEU A 17 -9.03 -0.03 8.62
C LEU A 17 -10.30 0.26 9.43
N GLU A 18 -10.64 -0.61 10.37
CA GLU A 18 -11.85 -0.46 11.21
C GLU A 18 -11.80 0.78 12.12
N ARG A 19 -10.60 1.29 12.38
CA ARG A 19 -10.36 2.43 13.28
C ARG A 19 -10.16 3.74 12.52
N LEU A 20 -10.17 3.69 11.18
CA LEU A 20 -9.79 4.83 10.37
C LEU A 20 -10.98 5.47 9.68
N ASP A 21 -10.93 6.79 9.59
CA ASP A 21 -11.84 7.57 8.78
C ASP A 21 -11.14 7.91 7.47
N LEU A 22 -11.64 7.37 6.37
CA LEU A 22 -11.10 7.61 5.04
C LEU A 22 -11.52 8.96 4.46
N GLY A 23 -12.39 9.71 5.15
CA GLY A 23 -12.79 11.04 4.72
C GLY A 23 -13.39 11.05 3.34
N SER A 24 -12.87 11.91 2.46
CA SER A 24 -13.36 12.03 1.08
C SER A 24 -13.12 10.78 0.24
N TYR A 25 -12.28 9.85 0.70
CA TYR A 25 -11.99 8.59 -0.02
C TYR A 25 -12.90 7.44 0.42
N ALA A 26 -13.80 7.66 1.35
CA ALA A 26 -14.71 6.61 1.87
C ALA A 26 -15.58 6.00 0.77
N SER A 27 -15.90 6.76 -0.28
CA SER A 27 -16.71 6.29 -1.40
C SER A 27 -15.89 5.73 -2.57
N ALA A 28 -14.57 5.82 -2.51
CA ALA A 28 -13.69 5.25 -3.53
C ALA A 28 -13.62 3.73 -3.39
N VAL A 29 -13.34 3.04 -4.51
CA VAL A 29 -13.14 1.60 -4.49
C VAL A 29 -11.74 1.33 -3.95
N PRO A 30 -11.61 0.67 -2.78
CA PRO A 30 -10.31 0.37 -2.22
C PRO A 30 -9.66 -0.82 -2.92
N ALA A 31 -8.38 -0.67 -3.22
CA ALA A 31 -7.55 -1.74 -3.78
C ALA A 31 -6.30 -1.91 -2.91
N ILE A 32 -5.69 -3.07 -3.00
CA ILE A 32 -4.40 -3.35 -2.36
C ILE A 32 -3.45 -3.93 -3.39
N SER A 33 -2.16 -3.74 -3.14
CA SER A 33 -1.13 -4.37 -3.97
C SER A 33 -0.99 -5.85 -3.61
N SER A 34 -0.60 -6.68 -4.58
CA SER A 34 -0.18 -8.06 -4.31
C SER A 34 1.00 -8.10 -3.32
N VAL A 35 1.78 -7.02 -3.24
CA VAL A 35 2.85 -6.86 -2.23
C VAL A 35 2.25 -6.84 -0.82
N THR A 36 1.14 -6.12 -0.63
CA THR A 36 0.42 -6.14 0.65
C THR A 36 -0.10 -7.53 0.98
N VAL A 37 -0.62 -8.26 -0.02
CA VAL A 37 -1.02 -9.67 0.18
C VAL A 37 0.16 -10.50 0.69
N ALA A 38 1.34 -10.31 0.09
CA ALA A 38 2.56 -11.03 0.52
C ALA A 38 2.91 -10.69 1.98
N GLU A 39 2.81 -9.43 2.38
CA GLU A 39 3.06 -9.02 3.76
C GLU A 39 2.07 -9.64 4.74
N LEU A 40 0.79 -9.61 4.39
CA LEU A 40 -0.25 -10.22 5.24
C LEU A 40 -0.07 -11.73 5.34
N ALA A 41 0.29 -12.38 4.24
CA ALA A 41 0.56 -13.81 4.21
C ALA A 41 1.77 -14.17 5.09
N TYR A 42 2.83 -13.38 5.03
CA TYR A 42 4.00 -13.56 5.91
C TYR A 42 3.61 -13.40 7.39
N GLY A 43 2.66 -12.51 7.67
CA GLY A 43 2.14 -12.32 9.03
C GLY A 43 1.48 -13.56 9.62
N LEU A 44 1.11 -14.55 8.80
CA LEU A 44 0.55 -15.82 9.28
C LEU A 44 1.62 -16.74 9.87
N VAL A 45 2.89 -16.41 9.70
CA VAL A 45 4.00 -17.16 10.27
C VAL A 45 4.20 -16.70 11.71
N THR A 46 3.44 -17.28 12.62
CA THR A 46 3.51 -17.00 14.05
C THR A 46 3.11 -18.25 14.82
N GLU A 47 3.74 -18.45 15.98
CA GLU A 47 3.41 -19.56 16.87
C GLU A 47 2.34 -19.18 17.90
N ASP A 48 2.01 -17.90 18.03
CA ASP A 48 0.99 -17.40 18.95
C ASP A 48 -0.41 -17.67 18.39
N PRO A 49 -1.22 -18.56 19.00
CA PRO A 49 -2.53 -18.91 18.44
C PRO A 49 -3.53 -17.77 18.41
N VAL A 50 -3.44 -16.82 19.36
CA VAL A 50 -4.35 -15.66 19.39
C VAL A 50 -4.01 -14.74 18.23
N ARG A 51 -2.75 -14.42 18.03
CA ARG A 51 -2.31 -13.59 16.92
C ARG A 51 -2.58 -14.25 15.57
N LEU A 52 -2.38 -15.55 15.48
CA LEU A 52 -2.66 -16.28 14.26
C LEU A 52 -4.13 -16.17 13.85
N ALA A 53 -5.05 -16.35 14.81
CA ALA A 53 -6.49 -16.26 14.54
C ALA A 53 -6.86 -14.86 13.99
N GLU A 54 -6.35 -13.80 14.61
CA GLU A 54 -6.60 -12.43 14.17
C GLU A 54 -6.04 -12.16 12.76
N ARG A 55 -4.84 -12.65 12.50
CA ARG A 55 -4.15 -12.43 11.21
C ARG A 55 -4.78 -13.23 10.08
N VAL A 56 -5.22 -14.45 10.35
CA VAL A 56 -5.96 -15.27 9.38
C VAL A 56 -7.25 -14.57 8.97
N GLU A 57 -8.00 -14.05 9.94
CA GLU A 57 -9.24 -13.34 9.65
C GLU A 57 -9.00 -12.07 8.84
N ARG A 58 -7.96 -11.29 9.18
CA ARG A 58 -7.58 -10.10 8.44
C ARG A 58 -7.16 -10.44 7.00
N TYR A 59 -6.36 -11.49 6.84
CA TYR A 59 -5.88 -11.94 5.54
C TYR A 59 -7.05 -12.35 4.64
N ARG A 60 -7.94 -13.19 5.17
CA ARG A 60 -9.12 -13.64 4.44
C ARG A 60 -10.03 -12.47 4.06
N ARG A 61 -10.27 -11.57 4.98
CA ARG A 61 -11.11 -10.38 4.77
C ARG A 61 -10.53 -9.47 3.69
N ALA A 62 -9.22 -9.28 3.71
CA ALA A 62 -8.55 -8.45 2.71
C ALA A 62 -8.70 -9.01 1.30
N LEU A 63 -8.54 -10.33 1.13
CA LEU A 63 -8.71 -10.98 -0.17
C LEU A 63 -10.16 -10.93 -0.66
N ASP A 64 -11.14 -10.98 0.26
CA ASP A 64 -12.55 -10.96 -0.09
C ASP A 64 -13.05 -9.55 -0.42
N GLN A 65 -12.55 -8.52 0.26
CA GLN A 65 -13.11 -7.17 0.20
C GLN A 65 -12.41 -6.24 -0.76
N PHE A 66 -11.13 -6.49 -1.06
CA PHE A 66 -10.35 -5.54 -1.85
C PHE A 66 -10.02 -6.10 -3.23
N VAL A 67 -10.00 -5.20 -4.22
CA VAL A 67 -9.39 -5.49 -5.50
C VAL A 67 -7.89 -5.62 -5.28
N VAL A 68 -7.28 -6.71 -5.75
CA VAL A 68 -5.84 -6.92 -5.66
C VAL A 68 -5.19 -6.54 -6.99
N LEU A 69 -4.30 -5.56 -6.95
CA LEU A 69 -3.55 -5.11 -8.12
C LEU A 69 -2.18 -5.80 -8.14
N PRO A 70 -1.79 -6.37 -9.27
CA PRO A 70 -0.53 -7.11 -9.35
C PRO A 70 0.67 -6.17 -9.32
N PHE A 71 1.80 -6.68 -8.84
CA PHE A 71 3.10 -6.07 -9.04
C PHE A 71 3.77 -6.77 -10.24
N GLY A 72 3.47 -6.27 -11.43
CA GLY A 72 3.96 -6.82 -12.69
C GLY A 72 5.04 -5.94 -13.32
N VAL A 73 5.16 -6.00 -14.65
CA VAL A 73 6.22 -5.29 -15.38
C VAL A 73 6.09 -3.78 -15.26
N ASP A 74 4.87 -3.24 -15.43
CA ASP A 74 4.66 -1.79 -15.34
C ASP A 74 4.99 -1.26 -13.96
N GLU A 75 4.58 -1.99 -12.92
CA GLU A 75 4.87 -1.67 -11.53
C GLU A 75 6.37 -1.76 -11.25
N ALA A 76 7.05 -2.74 -11.83
CA ALA A 76 8.49 -2.88 -11.70
C ALA A 76 9.23 -1.69 -12.31
N LYS A 77 8.76 -1.19 -13.45
CA LYS A 77 9.33 0.02 -14.08
C LYS A 77 9.14 1.25 -13.18
N MET A 78 7.96 1.40 -12.60
CA MET A 78 7.69 2.50 -11.67
C MET A 78 8.54 2.39 -10.41
N TYR A 79 8.81 1.17 -9.95
CA TYR A 79 9.73 0.94 -8.84
C TYR A 79 11.12 1.52 -9.15
N GLY A 80 11.65 1.25 -10.33
CA GLY A 80 12.94 1.78 -10.73
C GLY A 80 12.97 3.31 -10.72
N THR A 81 11.94 3.93 -11.28
CA THR A 81 11.78 5.39 -11.26
C THR A 81 11.71 5.93 -9.83
N GLY A 82 10.90 5.30 -8.98
CA GLY A 82 10.75 5.69 -7.59
C GLY A 82 12.03 5.54 -6.78
N ALA A 83 12.78 4.46 -6.99
CA ALA A 83 14.06 4.26 -6.34
C ALA A 83 15.04 5.37 -6.70
N GLY A 84 15.05 5.80 -7.96
CA GLY A 84 15.85 6.93 -8.40
C GLY A 84 15.48 8.24 -7.70
N LEU A 85 14.19 8.50 -7.52
CA LEU A 85 13.70 9.68 -6.81
C LEU A 85 14.12 9.66 -5.34
N VAL A 86 14.01 8.52 -4.68
CA VAL A 86 14.42 8.36 -3.28
C VAL A 86 15.92 8.64 -3.12
N ARG A 87 16.74 8.12 -4.03
CA ARG A 87 18.19 8.37 -4.00
C ARG A 87 18.52 9.83 -4.23
N ARG A 88 17.85 10.50 -5.15
CA ARG A 88 18.03 11.96 -5.37
C ARG A 88 17.63 12.77 -4.16
N PHE A 89 16.70 12.27 -3.37
CA PHE A 89 16.30 12.90 -2.11
C PHE A 89 17.33 12.66 -0.99
N GLY A 90 18.37 11.88 -1.26
CA GLY A 90 19.44 11.60 -0.31
C GLY A 90 19.18 10.38 0.58
N ARG A 91 18.27 9.52 0.21
CA ARG A 91 17.93 8.32 0.98
C ARG A 91 18.30 7.05 0.22
N ASP A 92 18.48 5.97 0.98
CA ASP A 92 18.68 4.63 0.44
C ASP A 92 17.30 3.95 0.26
N PRO A 93 16.92 3.52 -0.95
CA PRO A 93 15.63 2.87 -1.15
C PRO A 93 15.54 1.47 -0.54
N ARG A 94 16.66 0.80 -0.27
CA ARG A 94 16.68 -0.60 0.16
C ARG A 94 15.89 -0.89 1.45
N PRO A 95 16.00 -0.09 2.54
CA PRO A 95 15.21 -0.35 3.74
C PRO A 95 13.70 -0.15 3.55
N ARG A 96 13.31 0.57 2.50
CA ARG A 96 11.91 0.89 2.19
C ARG A 96 11.41 0.18 0.94
N ARG A 97 12.00 -0.97 0.63
CA ARG A 97 11.70 -1.69 -0.61
C ARG A 97 10.22 -2.03 -0.77
N THR A 98 9.62 -2.55 0.29
CA THR A 98 8.19 -2.94 0.28
C THR A 98 7.29 -1.72 0.11
N ASP A 99 7.55 -0.65 0.84
CA ASP A 99 6.78 0.60 0.72
C ASP A 99 6.90 1.16 -0.70
N LEU A 100 8.10 1.12 -1.27
CA LEU A 100 8.34 1.60 -2.61
C LEU A 100 7.62 0.74 -3.67
N GLN A 101 7.55 -0.58 -3.46
CA GLN A 101 6.79 -1.48 -4.34
C GLN A 101 5.29 -1.16 -4.29
N ILE A 102 4.77 -0.86 -3.12
CA ILE A 102 3.36 -0.46 -2.96
C ILE A 102 3.12 0.87 -3.66
N ALA A 103 4.00 1.86 -3.46
CA ALA A 103 3.90 3.14 -4.13
C ALA A 103 3.97 2.99 -5.65
N ALA A 104 4.84 2.13 -6.15
CA ALA A 104 4.96 1.83 -7.58
C ALA A 104 3.68 1.20 -8.14
N THR A 105 2.99 0.39 -7.36
CA THR A 105 1.69 -0.18 -7.76
C THR A 105 0.67 0.94 -7.96
N ALA A 106 0.57 1.87 -7.03
CA ALA A 106 -0.34 3.01 -7.14
C ALA A 106 0.03 3.90 -8.33
N ALA A 107 1.31 4.16 -8.52
CA ALA A 107 1.80 4.99 -9.62
C ALA A 107 1.46 4.40 -10.98
N ALA A 108 1.66 3.09 -11.17
CA ALA A 108 1.36 2.42 -12.43
C ALA A 108 -0.13 2.46 -12.76
N GLN A 109 -0.99 2.46 -11.74
CA GLN A 109 -2.44 2.55 -11.90
C GLN A 109 -2.94 4.00 -11.90
N GLN A 110 -2.07 4.97 -11.65
CA GLN A 110 -2.41 6.40 -11.57
C GLN A 110 -3.52 6.68 -10.54
N ILE A 111 -3.41 6.05 -9.37
CA ILE A 111 -4.37 6.23 -8.27
C ILE A 111 -3.64 6.70 -7.02
N PRO A 112 -4.33 7.40 -6.11
CA PRO A 112 -3.72 7.83 -4.85
C PRO A 112 -3.38 6.65 -3.95
N LEU A 113 -2.33 6.82 -3.15
CA LEU A 113 -1.94 5.89 -2.10
C LEU A 113 -2.32 6.47 -0.74
N LEU A 114 -3.14 5.75 0.02
CA LEU A 114 -3.49 6.13 1.38
C LEU A 114 -2.58 5.40 2.36
N THR A 115 -2.00 6.13 3.30
CA THR A 115 -1.07 5.57 4.28
C THR A 115 -1.27 6.21 5.65
N ARG A 116 -0.83 5.52 6.69
CA ARG A 116 -0.72 6.07 8.03
C ARG A 116 0.67 6.63 8.33
N ASN A 117 1.64 6.39 7.45
CA ASN A 117 3.05 6.72 7.67
C ASN A 117 3.62 7.48 6.47
N LEU A 118 3.18 8.72 6.28
CA LEU A 118 3.61 9.55 5.15
C LEU A 118 5.13 9.65 5.05
N LYS A 119 5.83 9.65 6.18
CA LYS A 119 7.30 9.73 6.23
C LYS A 119 8.00 8.57 5.51
N ASP A 120 7.33 7.42 5.36
CA ASP A 120 7.89 6.26 4.67
C ASP A 120 7.93 6.45 3.14
N PHE A 121 7.24 7.47 2.64
CA PHE A 121 7.10 7.75 1.21
C PHE A 121 7.73 9.09 0.82
N VAL A 122 8.62 9.63 1.64
CA VAL A 122 9.29 10.89 1.36
C VAL A 122 10.10 10.78 0.07
N GLY A 123 9.97 11.80 -0.78
CA GLY A 123 10.67 11.86 -2.07
C GLY A 123 9.87 11.29 -3.24
N LEU A 124 8.69 10.73 -3.01
CA LEU A 124 7.86 10.07 -4.03
C LEU A 124 6.71 10.94 -4.54
N ASP A 125 6.62 12.20 -4.14
CA ASP A 125 5.51 13.09 -4.50
C ASP A 125 5.40 13.33 -6.01
N ARG A 126 6.48 13.18 -6.76
CA ARG A 126 6.45 13.26 -8.23
C ARG A 126 6.01 11.96 -8.90
N LEU A 127 6.04 10.86 -8.16
CA LEU A 127 5.66 9.56 -8.68
C LEU A 127 4.17 9.27 -8.48
N VAL A 128 3.68 9.56 -7.29
CA VAL A 128 2.34 9.19 -6.85
C VAL A 128 1.85 10.19 -5.80
N GLU A 129 0.54 10.43 -5.79
CA GLU A 129 -0.10 11.18 -4.72
C GLU A 129 -0.20 10.29 -3.49
N VAL A 130 0.45 10.68 -2.38
CA VAL A 130 0.40 9.96 -1.11
C VAL A 130 -0.40 10.81 -0.12
N VAL A 131 -1.42 10.21 0.46
CA VAL A 131 -2.34 10.88 1.38
C VAL A 131 -2.26 10.19 2.74
N GLU A 132 -1.96 10.96 3.78
CA GLU A 132 -1.96 10.44 5.14
C GLU A 132 -3.37 10.51 5.73
N ILE A 133 -3.79 9.43 6.33
CA ILE A 133 -5.10 9.31 6.96
C ILE A 133 -5.02 8.88 8.43
#